data_c9cb43e49faf06425c1d93ba01d1d15e
#
_entry.id   c9cb43e49faf06425c1d93ba01d1d15e
#
_cell.length_a   1.000
_cell.length_b   1.000
_cell.length_c   1.000
_cell.angle_alpha   90.00
_cell.angle_beta   90.00
_cell.angle_gamma   90.00
#
_symmetry.space_group_name_H-M   'P 1'
#
loop_
_entity.id
_entity.type
_entity.pdbx_description
1 polymer ?
#
loop_
_entity_poly.entity_id
_entity_poly.type
_entity_poly.pdbx_seq_one_letter_code
_entity_poly.pdbx_strand_id
1 'polypeptide(L)'
;MFFATPDSGWAFGSNGTLKFTSNGGVNWSNQSVGSSNYVQAVWFANSQEGWAGGGYGGGGGFIAHTTDGGANWDQQSMPYDDHILSLSFTDNKHGWATTVGGTPFVTANGGLTWSTGGYISDGSPDQILMINNQTGWVITYLGGSEAGAEIFRTDDGGMSWNLEWTNDWPNAYLT
;
A
#
# COMPACT_ATOMS: atom_id res chain seq x y z
N MET A 1 0.35 0.38 -10.95
CA MET A 1 1.42 -0.29 -11.74
C MET A 1 2.76 -0.09 -11.03
N PHE A 2 3.60 -1.14 -11.01
CA PHE A 2 4.92 -1.14 -10.37
C PHE A 2 5.95 -1.82 -11.30
N PHE A 3 7.17 -1.30 -11.35
CA PHE A 3 8.30 -1.90 -12.07
C PHE A 3 9.49 -2.05 -11.13
N ALA A 4 9.96 -3.28 -10.93
CA ALA A 4 11.17 -3.56 -10.14
C ALA A 4 12.46 -3.37 -10.97
N THR A 5 12.36 -3.57 -12.29
CA THR A 5 13.44 -3.36 -13.27
C THR A 5 12.83 -2.77 -14.55
N PRO A 6 13.61 -2.26 -15.50
CA PRO A 6 13.06 -1.80 -16.80
C PRO A 6 12.23 -2.85 -17.54
N ASP A 7 12.53 -4.15 -17.34
CA ASP A 7 11.87 -5.26 -18.02
C ASP A 7 10.78 -5.93 -17.18
N SER A 8 10.93 -5.95 -15.85
CA SER A 8 10.03 -6.67 -14.94
C SER A 8 9.08 -5.74 -14.23
N GLY A 9 7.77 -5.88 -14.50
CA GLY A 9 6.73 -5.02 -13.93
C GLY A 9 5.39 -5.73 -13.74
N TRP A 10 4.56 -5.13 -12.87
CA TRP A 10 3.24 -5.63 -12.50
C TRP A 10 2.18 -4.54 -12.69
N ALA A 11 1.08 -4.90 -13.37
CA ALA A 11 -0.13 -4.11 -13.49
C ALA A 11 -1.24 -4.79 -12.69
N PHE A 12 -1.98 -4.02 -11.90
CA PHE A 12 -2.96 -4.55 -10.97
C PHE A 12 -4.22 -3.67 -10.90
N GLY A 13 -5.31 -4.21 -10.36
CA GLY A 13 -6.57 -3.49 -10.29
C GLY A 13 -7.75 -4.34 -9.79
N SER A 14 -8.94 -4.04 -10.28
CA SER A 14 -10.19 -4.65 -9.86
C SER A 14 -10.28 -6.14 -10.18
N ASN A 15 -11.16 -6.84 -9.46
CA ASN A 15 -11.47 -8.26 -9.68
C ASN A 15 -10.24 -9.18 -9.60
N GLY A 16 -9.33 -8.94 -8.66
CA GLY A 16 -8.11 -9.71 -8.49
C GLY A 16 -7.12 -9.60 -9.66
N THR A 17 -7.29 -8.58 -10.51
CA THR A 17 -6.41 -8.40 -11.66
C THR A 17 -4.97 -8.17 -11.20
N LEU A 18 -4.09 -9.08 -11.59
CA LEU A 18 -2.64 -8.95 -11.51
C LEU A 18 -2.03 -9.49 -12.78
N LYS A 19 -1.20 -8.69 -13.44
CA LYS A 19 -0.50 -9.05 -14.67
C LYS A 19 0.98 -8.77 -14.51
N PHE A 20 1.81 -9.63 -15.07
CA PHE A 20 3.26 -9.54 -15.06
C PHE A 20 3.80 -9.37 -16.48
N THR A 21 4.82 -8.54 -16.63
CA THR A 21 5.68 -8.44 -17.82
C THR A 21 7.12 -8.72 -17.47
N SER A 22 7.85 -9.41 -18.36
CA SER A 22 9.29 -9.61 -18.28
C SER A 22 10.05 -8.94 -19.44
N ASN A 23 9.37 -8.06 -20.18
CA ASN A 23 9.91 -7.41 -21.38
C ASN A 23 9.46 -5.95 -21.52
N GLY A 24 9.40 -5.23 -20.41
CA GLY A 24 9.10 -3.80 -20.38
C GLY A 24 7.68 -3.44 -20.82
N GLY A 25 6.72 -4.37 -20.65
CA GLY A 25 5.31 -4.12 -20.97
C GLY A 25 4.92 -4.47 -22.41
N VAL A 26 5.83 -5.07 -23.20
CA VAL A 26 5.51 -5.52 -24.58
C VAL A 26 4.48 -6.65 -24.54
N ASN A 27 4.63 -7.58 -23.59
CA ASN A 27 3.66 -8.66 -23.35
C ASN A 27 3.34 -8.76 -21.86
N TRP A 28 2.10 -9.19 -21.55
CA TRP A 28 1.60 -9.33 -20.19
C TRP A 28 0.98 -10.71 -19.99
N SER A 29 1.37 -11.41 -18.94
CA SER A 29 0.78 -12.67 -18.49
C SER A 29 -0.08 -12.44 -17.25
N ASN A 30 -1.13 -13.25 -17.07
CA ASN A 30 -1.96 -13.19 -15.86
C ASN A 30 -1.26 -13.88 -14.70
N GLN A 31 -1.36 -13.28 -13.52
CA GLN A 31 -1.02 -13.89 -12.23
C GLN A 31 -2.23 -13.83 -11.30
N SER A 32 -2.21 -14.56 -10.20
CA SER A 32 -3.30 -14.56 -9.20
C SER A 32 -2.73 -14.49 -7.80
N VAL A 33 -3.14 -13.48 -7.03
CA VAL A 33 -2.83 -13.35 -5.60
C VAL A 33 -3.67 -14.26 -4.70
N GLY A 34 -4.50 -15.15 -5.27
CA GLY A 34 -5.41 -15.99 -4.49
C GLY A 34 -6.64 -15.26 -3.94
N SER A 35 -6.88 -14.03 -4.39
CA SER A 35 -8.06 -13.21 -4.01
C SER A 35 -8.76 -12.68 -5.24
N SER A 36 -10.10 -12.60 -5.20
CA SER A 36 -10.92 -11.91 -6.19
C SER A 36 -11.13 -10.41 -5.87
N ASN A 37 -10.63 -9.94 -4.73
CA ASN A 37 -10.72 -8.55 -4.32
C ASN A 37 -9.81 -7.66 -5.18
N TYR A 38 -10.00 -6.35 -5.08
CA TYR A 38 -9.13 -5.40 -5.79
C TYR A 38 -7.71 -5.49 -5.27
N VAL A 39 -6.73 -5.66 -6.17
CA VAL A 39 -5.31 -5.46 -5.88
C VAL A 39 -5.04 -3.96 -5.99
N GLN A 40 -4.78 -3.29 -4.88
CA GLN A 40 -4.61 -1.83 -4.82
C GLN A 40 -3.15 -1.42 -4.74
N ALA A 41 -2.31 -2.27 -4.16
CA ALA A 41 -0.89 -2.02 -3.99
C ALA A 41 -0.06 -3.25 -4.37
N VAL A 42 1.08 -3.02 -5.00
CA VAL A 42 2.12 -4.02 -5.28
C VAL A 42 3.47 -3.35 -5.06
N TRP A 43 4.35 -4.03 -4.36
CA TRP A 43 5.72 -3.60 -4.17
C TRP A 43 6.68 -4.80 -4.29
N PHE A 44 7.82 -4.64 -4.94
CA PHE A 44 8.83 -5.68 -5.12
C PHE A 44 10.21 -5.16 -4.73
N ALA A 45 10.92 -5.94 -3.92
CA ALA A 45 12.32 -5.67 -3.58
C ALA A 45 13.26 -5.96 -4.76
N ASN A 46 12.87 -6.91 -5.59
CA ASN A 46 13.57 -7.34 -6.80
C ASN A 46 12.57 -8.09 -7.72
N SER A 47 13.03 -8.71 -8.80
CA SER A 47 12.15 -9.44 -9.74
C SER A 47 11.52 -10.73 -9.18
N GLN A 48 11.90 -11.17 -7.99
CA GLN A 48 11.43 -12.41 -7.38
C GLN A 48 10.60 -12.19 -6.13
N GLU A 49 11.02 -11.28 -5.25
CA GLU A 49 10.42 -11.08 -3.94
C GLU A 49 9.57 -9.81 -3.90
N GLY A 50 8.29 -9.97 -3.54
CA GLY A 50 7.36 -8.86 -3.51
C GLY A 50 6.10 -9.11 -2.69
N TRP A 51 5.35 -8.05 -2.48
CA TRP A 51 4.10 -8.02 -1.73
C TRP A 51 2.99 -7.38 -2.56
N ALA A 52 1.80 -7.88 -2.36
CA ALA A 52 0.56 -7.33 -2.91
C ALA A 52 -0.45 -7.13 -1.80
N GLY A 53 -1.21 -6.07 -1.86
CA GLY A 53 -2.27 -5.78 -0.91
C GLY A 53 -3.49 -5.20 -1.57
N GLY A 54 -4.64 -5.30 -0.88
CA GLY A 54 -5.88 -4.77 -1.41
C GLY A 54 -7.08 -5.07 -0.53
N GLY A 55 -8.24 -5.00 -1.14
CA GLY A 55 -9.56 -5.18 -0.54
C GLY A 55 -10.62 -4.70 -1.51
N TYR A 56 -11.83 -4.40 -1.04
CA TYR A 56 -12.97 -4.02 -1.87
C TYR A 56 -13.57 -5.18 -2.68
N GLY A 57 -14.73 -4.97 -3.23
CA GLY A 57 -15.39 -5.97 -4.06
C GLY A 57 -16.25 -6.97 -3.29
N GLY A 58 -16.56 -6.68 -2.02
CA GLY A 58 -17.44 -7.51 -1.18
C GLY A 58 -16.72 -8.55 -0.33
N GLY A 59 -15.37 -8.49 -0.27
CA GLY A 59 -14.52 -9.29 0.62
C GLY A 59 -13.66 -8.42 1.51
N GLY A 60 -12.98 -9.03 2.48
CA GLY A 60 -12.04 -8.38 3.39
C GLY A 60 -10.74 -7.94 2.72
N GLY A 61 -9.90 -7.22 3.47
CA GLY A 61 -8.57 -6.88 3.04
C GLY A 61 -7.64 -8.08 2.97
N PHE A 62 -6.52 -7.93 2.28
CA PHE A 62 -5.47 -8.94 2.23
C PHE A 62 -4.10 -8.32 2.04
N ILE A 63 -3.08 -9.03 2.53
CA ILE A 63 -1.68 -8.88 2.13
C ILE A 63 -1.19 -10.27 1.71
N ALA A 64 -0.48 -10.34 0.59
CA ALA A 64 0.12 -11.56 0.08
C ALA A 64 1.60 -11.32 -0.24
N HIS A 65 2.43 -12.34 -0.08
CA HIS A 65 3.87 -12.31 -0.33
C HIS A 65 4.26 -13.35 -1.37
N THR A 66 5.22 -13.03 -2.21
CA THR A 66 5.81 -13.94 -3.19
C THR A 66 7.33 -13.93 -3.10
N THR A 67 7.97 -15.07 -3.40
CA THR A 67 9.41 -15.22 -3.53
C THR A 67 9.82 -15.76 -4.91
N ASP A 68 8.87 -15.85 -5.85
CA ASP A 68 9.07 -16.40 -7.20
C ASP A 68 8.52 -15.50 -8.32
N GLY A 69 8.52 -14.19 -8.07
CA GLY A 69 8.08 -13.19 -9.06
C GLY A 69 6.56 -13.18 -9.29
N GLY A 70 5.79 -13.68 -8.33
CA GLY A 70 4.34 -13.73 -8.38
C GLY A 70 3.77 -14.96 -9.09
N ALA A 71 4.60 -15.98 -9.35
CA ALA A 71 4.09 -17.28 -9.83
C ALA A 71 3.22 -17.94 -8.75
N ASN A 72 3.62 -17.80 -7.48
CA ASN A 72 2.83 -18.19 -6.31
C ASN A 72 2.81 -17.06 -5.29
N TRP A 73 1.69 -16.95 -4.55
CA TRP A 73 1.48 -15.95 -3.52
C TRP A 73 0.94 -16.61 -2.25
N ASP A 74 1.58 -16.32 -1.11
CA ASP A 74 1.18 -16.78 0.21
C ASP A 74 0.47 -15.63 0.95
N GLN A 75 -0.76 -15.89 1.43
CA GLN A 75 -1.52 -14.92 2.22
C GLN A 75 -0.85 -14.70 3.57
N GLN A 76 -0.71 -13.45 3.99
CA GLN A 76 -0.15 -13.07 5.28
C GLN A 76 -1.25 -12.73 6.29
N SER A 77 -1.00 -13.04 7.56
CA SER A 77 -1.93 -12.69 8.64
C SER A 77 -1.81 -11.20 8.99
N MET A 78 -2.92 -10.49 8.93
CA MET A 78 -3.03 -9.10 9.34
C MET A 78 -3.50 -8.96 10.80
N PRO A 79 -3.20 -7.84 11.49
CA PRO A 79 -3.67 -7.59 12.86
C PRO A 79 -5.20 -7.62 13.00
N TYR A 80 -5.89 -7.12 12.00
CA TYR A 80 -7.36 -7.15 11.84
C TYR A 80 -7.70 -7.00 10.35
N ASP A 81 -8.96 -7.27 10.00
CA ASP A 81 -9.43 -7.15 8.63
C ASP A 81 -9.66 -5.69 8.26
N ASP A 82 -8.82 -5.16 7.36
CA ASP A 82 -8.97 -3.84 6.76
C ASP A 82 -8.39 -3.81 5.34
N HIS A 83 -8.91 -2.94 4.50
CA HIS A 83 -8.46 -2.82 3.12
C HIS A 83 -7.12 -2.12 3.04
N ILE A 84 -6.17 -2.70 2.31
CA ILE A 84 -4.85 -2.14 2.08
C ILE A 84 -4.91 -1.21 0.87
N LEU A 85 -4.45 0.02 1.05
CA LEU A 85 -4.46 1.05 0.01
C LEU A 85 -3.08 1.21 -0.65
N SER A 86 -2.01 1.17 0.16
CA SER A 86 -0.65 1.36 -0.34
C SER A 86 0.34 0.52 0.46
N LEU A 87 1.45 0.16 -0.18
CA LEU A 87 2.56 -0.58 0.39
C LEU A 87 3.87 0.19 0.15
N SER A 88 4.72 0.25 1.16
CA SER A 88 6.09 0.75 1.06
C SER A 88 7.02 -0.14 1.85
N PHE A 89 8.13 -0.58 1.24
CA PHE A 89 9.18 -1.31 1.92
C PHE A 89 10.51 -0.60 1.68
N THR A 90 11.40 -0.66 2.64
CA THR A 90 12.77 -0.13 2.53
C THR A 90 13.77 -1.24 2.22
N ASP A 91 13.41 -2.47 2.51
CA ASP A 91 14.14 -3.70 2.19
C ASP A 91 13.16 -4.90 2.20
N ASN A 92 13.65 -6.13 2.16
CA ASN A 92 12.80 -7.33 2.20
C ASN A 92 12.27 -7.71 3.59
N LYS A 93 12.49 -6.88 4.62
CA LYS A 93 12.03 -7.12 6.00
C LYS A 93 11.13 -6.04 6.52
N HIS A 94 11.48 -4.77 6.26
CA HIS A 94 10.79 -3.62 6.84
C HIS A 94 9.77 -3.07 5.85
N GLY A 95 8.50 -3.16 6.22
CA GLY A 95 7.39 -2.76 5.37
C GLY A 95 6.24 -2.10 6.13
N TRP A 96 5.50 -1.28 5.40
CA TRP A 96 4.33 -0.53 5.86
C TRP A 96 3.21 -0.69 4.86
N ALA A 97 2.00 -0.80 5.39
CA ALA A 97 0.78 -0.86 4.61
C ALA A 97 -0.23 0.15 5.16
N THR A 98 -0.69 1.09 4.35
CA THR A 98 -1.80 1.96 4.75
C THR A 98 -3.12 1.22 4.63
N THR A 99 -4.06 1.55 5.52
CA THR A 99 -5.39 0.94 5.58
C THR A 99 -6.47 1.99 5.47
N VAL A 100 -7.66 1.61 5.04
CA VAL A 100 -8.83 2.51 4.98
C VAL A 100 -9.17 3.10 6.36
N GLY A 101 -8.95 2.33 7.43
CA GLY A 101 -9.21 2.75 8.80
C GLY A 101 -8.18 3.74 9.38
N GLY A 102 -7.19 4.20 8.61
CA GLY A 102 -6.25 5.23 9.03
C GLY A 102 -5.11 4.75 9.93
N THR A 103 -5.09 3.48 10.34
CA THR A 103 -4.02 2.89 11.15
C THR A 103 -3.16 1.96 10.29
N PRO A 104 -1.90 2.31 9.98
CA PRO A 104 -1.06 1.50 9.13
C PRO A 104 -0.66 0.19 9.81
N PHE A 105 -0.41 -0.85 9.02
CA PHE A 105 0.28 -2.04 9.48
C PHE A 105 1.77 -1.91 9.22
N VAL A 106 2.59 -2.45 10.14
CA VAL A 106 4.05 -2.38 10.09
C VAL A 106 4.63 -3.77 10.30
N THR A 107 5.63 -4.13 9.52
CA THR A 107 6.41 -5.37 9.67
C THR A 107 7.91 -5.08 9.73
N ALA A 108 8.64 -5.92 10.46
CA ALA A 108 10.11 -5.94 10.52
C ALA A 108 10.70 -7.30 10.09
N ASN A 109 9.87 -8.18 9.54
CA ASN A 109 10.26 -9.55 9.17
C ASN A 109 9.63 -10.03 7.85
N GLY A 110 9.39 -9.09 6.93
CA GLY A 110 8.86 -9.41 5.59
C GLY A 110 7.40 -9.83 5.59
N GLY A 111 6.65 -9.43 6.62
CA GLY A 111 5.23 -9.76 6.73
C GLY A 111 4.93 -11.11 7.36
N LEU A 112 5.94 -11.83 7.88
CA LEU A 112 5.68 -13.02 8.72
C LEU A 112 4.79 -12.66 9.91
N THR A 113 4.96 -11.42 10.43
CA THR A 113 4.04 -10.80 11.37
C THR A 113 3.85 -9.33 11.00
N TRP A 114 2.60 -8.86 11.11
CA TRP A 114 2.24 -7.46 11.01
C TRP A 114 1.70 -6.97 12.35
N SER A 115 2.06 -5.75 12.73
CA SER A 115 1.55 -5.04 13.91
C SER A 115 0.92 -3.72 13.47
N THR A 116 0.13 -3.11 14.34
CA THR A 116 -0.41 -1.76 14.08
C THR A 116 0.64 -0.70 14.36
N GLY A 117 0.74 0.30 13.48
CA GLY A 117 1.46 1.55 13.73
C GLY A 117 0.60 2.59 14.46
N GLY A 118 1.06 3.83 14.47
CA GLY A 118 0.32 4.97 14.97
C GLY A 118 -0.80 5.39 14.03
N TYR A 119 -1.91 5.85 14.58
CA TYR A 119 -3.03 6.39 13.80
C TYR A 119 -2.59 7.64 13.02
N ILE A 120 -2.98 7.74 11.76
CA ILE A 120 -2.60 8.84 10.88
C ILE A 120 -3.66 9.94 10.92
N SER A 121 -4.86 9.68 10.41
CA SER A 121 -5.96 10.63 10.35
C SER A 121 -7.30 9.95 10.04
N ASP A 122 -8.39 10.68 10.17
CA ASP A 122 -9.74 10.26 9.72
C ASP A 122 -9.90 10.29 8.18
N GLY A 123 -8.93 10.87 7.47
CA GLY A 123 -8.85 10.84 6.02
C GLY A 123 -8.46 9.45 5.50
N SER A 124 -8.56 9.24 4.19
CA SER A 124 -8.11 8.01 3.56
C SER A 124 -6.60 8.10 3.25
N PRO A 125 -5.74 7.30 3.91
CA PRO A 125 -4.29 7.30 3.66
C PRO A 125 -3.95 6.60 2.33
N ASP A 126 -4.01 7.34 1.24
CA ASP A 126 -3.96 6.80 -0.12
C ASP A 126 -2.58 6.29 -0.52
N GLN A 127 -1.51 7.02 -0.15
CA GLN A 127 -0.14 6.63 -0.48
C GLN A 127 0.80 6.79 0.71
N ILE A 128 1.69 5.80 0.86
CA ILE A 128 2.79 5.83 1.82
C ILE A 128 4.14 5.69 1.09
N LEU A 129 5.13 6.46 1.51
CA LEU A 129 6.51 6.33 1.06
C LEU A 129 7.45 6.40 2.26
N MET A 130 8.14 5.31 2.54
CA MET A 130 9.24 5.26 3.50
C MET A 130 10.58 5.34 2.77
N ILE A 131 11.46 6.25 3.19
CA ILE A 131 12.80 6.40 2.62
C ILE A 131 13.88 5.63 3.40
N ASN A 132 13.57 5.28 4.63
CA ASN A 132 14.34 4.39 5.51
C ASN A 132 13.41 3.84 6.61
N ASN A 133 13.94 3.04 7.54
CA ASN A 133 13.13 2.37 8.57
C ASN A 133 12.55 3.31 9.63
N GLN A 134 12.85 4.61 9.60
CA GLN A 134 12.40 5.61 10.57
C GLN A 134 11.55 6.69 9.91
N THR A 135 11.95 7.16 8.72
CA THR A 135 11.41 8.37 8.10
C THR A 135 10.58 8.05 6.87
N GLY A 136 9.41 8.63 6.81
CA GLY A 136 8.50 8.51 5.66
C GLY A 136 7.34 9.48 5.72
N TRP A 137 6.52 9.46 4.67
CA TRP A 137 5.35 10.31 4.50
C TRP A 137 4.14 9.53 4.07
N VAL A 138 2.98 10.02 4.46
CA VAL A 138 1.67 9.57 3.99
C VAL A 138 0.90 10.76 3.44
N ILE A 139 0.26 10.55 2.29
CA ILE A 139 -0.74 11.48 1.77
C ILE A 139 -2.11 10.89 2.09
N THR A 140 -2.98 11.69 2.71
CA THR A 140 -4.37 11.36 2.97
C THR A 140 -5.29 12.25 2.16
N TYR A 141 -6.44 11.72 1.77
CA TYR A 141 -7.50 12.51 1.16
C TYR A 141 -8.67 12.66 2.13
N LEU A 142 -9.07 13.89 2.36
CA LEU A 142 -10.29 14.23 3.10
C LEU A 142 -11.47 14.14 2.14
N GLY A 143 -12.46 13.32 2.48
CA GLY A 143 -13.67 13.17 1.68
C GLY A 143 -14.77 14.16 2.09
N GLY A 144 -15.83 14.23 1.29
CA GLY A 144 -17.03 15.01 1.62
C GLY A 144 -16.93 16.51 1.29
N SER A 145 -17.53 17.35 2.12
CA SER A 145 -17.56 18.82 1.95
C SER A 145 -16.21 19.50 2.19
N GLU A 146 -15.27 18.79 2.79
CA GLU A 146 -13.89 19.23 3.08
C GLU A 146 -12.89 18.55 2.13
N ALA A 147 -13.21 18.52 0.84
CA ALA A 147 -12.32 17.94 -0.15
C ALA A 147 -10.93 18.58 -0.07
N GLY A 148 -9.95 17.81 0.38
CA GLY A 148 -8.60 18.29 0.62
C GLY A 148 -7.61 17.13 0.65
N ALA A 149 -6.33 17.47 0.80
CA ALA A 149 -5.28 16.50 1.06
C ALA A 149 -4.43 16.96 2.24
N GLU A 150 -3.89 16.01 2.96
CA GLU A 150 -2.96 16.24 4.06
C GLU A 150 -1.69 15.42 3.82
N ILE A 151 -0.57 15.93 4.29
CA ILE A 151 0.69 15.20 4.30
C ILE A 151 1.13 15.03 5.73
N PHE A 152 1.30 13.78 6.12
CA PHE A 152 1.84 13.40 7.43
C PHE A 152 3.25 12.86 7.26
N ARG A 153 4.08 13.08 8.28
CA ARG A 153 5.43 12.56 8.37
C ARG A 153 5.60 11.74 9.63
N THR A 154 6.38 10.68 9.51
CA THR A 154 6.94 9.91 10.63
C THR A 154 8.46 10.04 10.66
N ASP A 155 9.06 10.01 11.86
CA ASP A 155 10.50 9.89 12.13
C ASP A 155 10.80 8.74 13.11
N ASP A 156 9.81 7.90 13.41
CA ASP A 156 9.90 6.77 14.34
C ASP A 156 9.41 5.44 13.72
N GLY A 157 9.43 5.35 12.40
CA GLY A 157 9.04 4.13 11.69
C GLY A 157 7.52 3.90 11.64
N GLY A 158 6.73 4.97 11.72
CA GLY A 158 5.28 4.89 11.63
C GLY A 158 4.58 4.62 12.96
N MET A 159 5.29 4.76 14.09
CA MET A 159 4.68 4.66 15.42
C MET A 159 3.92 5.94 15.80
N SER A 160 4.32 7.08 15.24
CA SER A 160 3.58 8.33 15.30
C SER A 160 3.65 9.09 13.96
N TRP A 161 2.65 9.93 13.71
CA TRP A 161 2.55 10.72 12.49
C TRP A 161 2.23 12.16 12.84
N ASN A 162 2.99 13.09 12.25
CA ASN A 162 2.85 14.53 12.46
C ASN A 162 2.35 15.16 11.17
N LEU A 163 1.29 15.97 11.27
CA LEU A 163 0.79 16.75 10.13
C LEU A 163 1.83 17.79 9.74
N GLU A 164 2.32 17.73 8.49
CA GLU A 164 3.26 18.73 7.95
C GLU A 164 2.57 19.73 7.02
N TRP A 165 1.52 19.29 6.33
CA TRP A 165 0.83 20.13 5.37
C TRP A 165 -0.62 19.73 5.19
N THR A 166 -1.49 20.73 5.03
CA THR A 166 -2.89 20.57 4.63
C THR A 166 -3.25 21.64 3.62
N ASN A 167 -4.05 21.30 2.61
CA ASN A 167 -4.71 22.30 1.80
C ASN A 167 -6.10 22.54 2.37
N ASP A 168 -6.20 23.46 3.30
CA ASP A 168 -7.49 24.06 3.61
C ASP A 168 -7.97 24.79 2.35
N TRP A 169 -8.90 24.19 1.63
CA TRP A 169 -9.71 24.97 0.68
C TRP A 169 -10.55 25.92 1.54
N PRO A 170 -10.23 27.23 1.60
CA PRO A 170 -11.09 28.16 2.29
C PRO A 170 -12.45 28.07 1.59
N ASN A 171 -13.50 27.91 2.38
CA ASN A 171 -14.90 27.97 1.92
C ASN A 171 -15.08 29.14 0.95
N ALA A 172 -14.98 28.90 -0.34
CA ALA A 172 -15.24 29.87 -1.40
C ALA A 172 -16.74 29.97 -1.71
N TYR A 173 -17.57 29.83 -0.68
CA TYR A 173 -19.00 30.06 -0.77
C TYR A 173 -19.50 30.86 0.46
N LEU A 174 -19.08 32.11 0.58
CA LEU A 174 -19.82 33.14 1.31
C LEU A 174 -19.52 34.51 0.70
N THR A 175 -20.15 34.82 -0.40
CA THR A 175 -20.70 36.17 -0.72
C THR A 175 -21.87 35.99 -1.68
#